data_55512058cc4e8c82ac91a05bc737a04e
#
_entry.id   55512058cc4e8c82ac91a05bc737a04e
#
_cell.length_a   1.000
_cell.length_b   1.000
_cell.length_c   1.000
_cell.angle_alpha   90.00
_cell.angle_beta   90.00
_cell.angle_gamma   90.00
#
_symmetry.space_group_name_H-M   'P 1'
#
loop_
_entity.id
_entity.type
_entity.pdbx_description
1 polymer ?
#
loop_
_entity_poly.entity_id
_entity_poly.type
_entity_poly.pdbx_seq_one_letter_code
_entity_poly.pdbx_strand_id
1 'polypeptide(L)'
;MANQKKRLDVLLVERGLADSRQRAQAVIMSGQVYVREQKVDKAGAQIEADAPIEVRGQTLAYVSRGGLKLEKALKTFTGIDLQGARAIDAGASTGGFTDCMLQNGAEKVYAVDVGYGQLAWSLRSDPRVVCMERTNVRYLTPEQIPEPLDFGTVDVSFISLKLILPCLLYTSPSPRDRSVS
;
A
#
# COMPACT_ATOMS: atom_id res chain seq x y z
N MET A 1 15.17 34.98 22.61
CA MET A 1 14.77 33.62 23.02
C MET A 1 15.40 32.65 22.07
N ALA A 2 16.15 31.64 22.55
CA ALA A 2 16.82 30.69 21.68
C ALA A 2 15.78 29.85 20.95
N ASN A 3 15.76 29.93 19.63
CA ASN A 3 14.84 29.17 18.79
C ASN A 3 15.17 27.68 18.97
N GLN A 4 14.26 26.91 19.57
CA GLN A 4 14.44 25.50 19.86
C GLN A 4 14.53 24.73 18.52
N LYS A 5 15.64 24.06 18.27
CA LYS A 5 15.77 23.19 17.10
C LYS A 5 15.14 21.82 17.36
N LYS A 6 14.40 21.33 16.40
CA LYS A 6 13.78 20.00 16.42
C LYS A 6 14.13 19.23 15.13
N ARG A 7 14.04 17.92 15.21
CA ARG A 7 14.21 17.06 14.04
C ARG A 7 13.11 17.31 13.02
N LEU A 8 13.46 17.34 11.76
CA LEU A 8 12.51 17.61 10.67
C LEU A 8 11.39 16.56 10.60
N ASP A 9 11.71 15.27 10.81
CA ASP A 9 10.71 14.20 10.82
C ASP A 9 9.67 14.35 11.96
N VAL A 10 10.07 14.90 13.08
CA VAL A 10 9.20 15.22 14.22
C VAL A 10 8.33 16.44 13.92
N LEU A 11 8.94 17.51 13.39
CA LEU A 11 8.21 18.74 13.04
C LEU A 11 7.12 18.52 12.01
N LEU A 12 7.35 17.65 11.01
CA LEU A 12 6.33 17.32 10.02
C LEU A 12 5.10 16.68 10.66
N VAL A 13 5.27 15.79 11.63
CA VAL A 13 4.15 15.18 12.35
C VAL A 13 3.47 16.18 13.27
N GLU A 14 4.21 16.94 14.08
CA GLU A 14 3.66 17.95 14.99
C GLU A 14 2.83 19.03 14.27
N ARG A 15 3.18 19.33 13.00
CA ARG A 15 2.47 20.32 12.18
C ARG A 15 1.37 19.72 11.31
N GLY A 16 1.09 18.42 11.40
CA GLY A 16 0.08 17.74 10.59
C GLY A 16 0.45 17.62 9.11
N LEU A 17 1.73 17.79 8.75
CA LEU A 17 2.24 17.65 7.38
C LEU A 17 2.55 16.19 7.02
N ALA A 18 2.49 15.29 8.00
CA ALA A 18 2.58 13.84 7.82
C ALA A 18 1.85 13.14 8.97
N ASP A 19 1.16 12.04 8.66
CA ASP A 19 0.33 11.29 9.63
C ASP A 19 1.17 10.45 10.60
N SER A 20 2.42 10.17 10.26
CA SER A 20 3.34 9.41 11.10
C SER A 20 4.78 9.80 10.83
N ARG A 21 5.66 9.48 11.79
CA ARG A 21 7.11 9.74 11.66
C ARG A 21 7.73 8.96 10.50
N GLN A 22 7.27 7.73 10.23
CA GLN A 22 7.71 6.94 9.08
C GLN A 22 7.31 7.61 7.76
N ARG A 23 6.08 8.12 7.69
CA ARG A 23 5.60 8.87 6.53
C ARG A 23 6.40 10.15 6.34
N ALA A 24 6.67 10.89 7.42
CA ALA A 24 7.52 12.07 7.39
C ALA A 24 8.92 11.76 6.82
N GLN A 25 9.55 10.68 7.27
CA GLN A 25 10.86 10.25 6.77
C GLN A 25 10.81 9.92 5.28
N ALA A 26 9.80 9.19 4.82
CA ALA A 26 9.63 8.85 3.40
C ALA A 26 9.47 10.10 2.53
N VAL A 27 8.65 11.07 2.96
CA VAL A 27 8.43 12.34 2.23
C VAL A 27 9.70 13.20 2.20
N ILE A 28 10.47 13.25 3.29
CA ILE A 28 11.74 13.96 3.34
C ILE A 28 12.76 13.31 2.40
N MET A 29 12.94 11.99 2.49
CA MET A 29 13.89 11.24 1.65
C MET A 29 13.53 11.26 0.17
N SER A 30 12.25 11.40 -0.18
CA SER A 30 11.81 11.61 -1.57
C SER A 30 12.13 13.02 -2.10
N GLY A 31 12.66 13.89 -1.25
CA GLY A 31 13.06 15.25 -1.61
C GLY A 31 11.90 16.20 -1.86
N GLN A 32 10.77 15.96 -1.25
CA GLN A 32 9.56 16.79 -1.36
C GLN A 32 9.48 17.89 -0.30
N VAL A 33 10.37 17.89 0.71
CA VAL A 33 10.34 18.83 1.82
C VAL A 33 11.29 19.98 1.57
N TYR A 34 10.78 21.20 1.73
CA TYR A 34 11.51 22.45 1.63
C TYR A 34 11.39 23.22 2.94
N VAL A 35 12.52 23.70 3.44
CA VAL A 35 12.60 24.57 4.60
C VAL A 35 13.21 25.89 4.15
N ARG A 36 12.49 27.02 4.31
CA ARG A 36 12.91 28.33 3.79
C ARG A 36 13.34 28.26 2.33
N GLU A 37 12.51 27.64 1.48
CA GLU A 37 12.73 27.46 0.03
C GLU A 37 13.89 26.50 -0.32
N GLN A 38 14.64 25.98 0.63
CA GLN A 38 15.71 25.02 0.41
C GLN A 38 15.24 23.58 0.60
N LYS A 39 15.52 22.73 -0.38
CA LYS A 39 15.24 21.30 -0.31
C LYS A 39 16.04 20.64 0.81
N VAL A 40 15.35 19.86 1.65
CA VAL A 40 15.97 19.06 2.72
C VAL A 40 15.57 17.60 2.54
N ASP A 41 16.56 16.72 2.41
CA ASP A 41 16.39 15.27 2.18
C ASP A 41 16.82 14.40 3.37
N LYS A 42 17.30 15.02 4.45
CA LYS A 42 17.73 14.33 5.66
C LYS A 42 16.66 14.42 6.75
N ALA A 43 16.00 13.30 7.06
CA ALA A 43 14.94 13.22 8.07
C ALA A 43 15.37 13.68 9.47
N GLY A 44 16.64 13.46 9.81
CA GLY A 44 17.23 13.88 11.09
C GLY A 44 17.73 15.32 11.14
N ALA A 45 17.56 16.12 10.08
CA ALA A 45 17.98 17.51 10.04
C ALA A 45 17.36 18.30 11.20
N GLN A 46 18.20 19.10 11.87
CA GLN A 46 17.79 19.97 12.98
C GLN A 46 17.33 21.30 12.43
N ILE A 47 16.02 21.55 12.52
CA ILE A 47 15.35 22.73 11.98
C ILE A 47 14.81 23.56 13.13
N GLU A 48 14.85 24.88 13.02
CA GLU A 48 14.22 25.79 13.98
C GLU A 48 12.70 25.51 14.04
N ALA A 49 12.18 25.43 15.26
CA ALA A 49 10.79 24.99 15.47
C ALA A 49 9.73 25.89 14.82
N ASP A 50 10.08 27.13 14.47
CA ASP A 50 9.24 28.11 13.78
C ASP A 50 9.56 28.28 12.29
N ALA A 51 10.61 27.60 11.78
CA ALA A 51 10.98 27.73 10.37
C ALA A 51 9.80 27.34 9.44
N PRO A 52 9.59 28.09 8.33
CA PRO A 52 8.58 27.72 7.37
C PRO A 52 8.98 26.41 6.68
N ILE A 53 8.08 25.43 6.74
CA ILE A 53 8.25 24.12 6.11
C ILE A 53 7.12 23.96 5.10
N GLU A 54 7.49 23.59 3.88
CA GLU A 54 6.57 23.30 2.79
C GLU A 54 6.84 21.90 2.25
N VAL A 55 5.78 21.13 2.05
CA VAL A 55 5.86 19.84 1.35
C VAL A 55 5.40 20.07 -0.09
N ARG A 56 6.34 20.03 -1.04
CA ARG A 56 6.10 20.22 -2.46
C ARG A 56 5.99 18.86 -3.14
N GLY A 57 4.94 18.66 -3.88
CA GLY A 57 4.64 17.41 -4.58
C GLY A 57 3.42 16.72 -3.98
N GLN A 58 2.80 15.85 -4.76
CA GLN A 58 1.73 15.02 -4.24
C GLN A 58 2.31 14.04 -3.23
N THR A 59 1.90 14.15 -1.99
CA THR A 59 2.00 13.03 -1.05
C THR A 59 1.33 11.85 -1.73
N LEU A 60 2.07 10.75 -1.93
CA LEU A 60 1.46 9.57 -2.51
C LEU A 60 0.25 9.19 -1.66
N ALA A 61 -0.92 9.10 -2.30
CA ALA A 61 -2.16 8.68 -1.63
C ALA A 61 -2.04 7.27 -1.03
N TYR A 62 -1.07 6.49 -1.51
CA TYR A 62 -0.82 5.10 -1.14
C TYR A 62 0.63 4.88 -0.72
N VAL A 63 0.92 3.78 -0.05
CA VAL A 63 2.28 3.40 0.41
C VAL A 63 3.30 3.29 -0.74
N SER A 64 2.85 3.15 -1.98
CA SER A 64 3.69 3.17 -3.18
C SER A 64 2.92 3.67 -4.41
N ARG A 65 3.65 4.00 -5.48
CA ARG A 65 3.07 4.39 -6.78
C ARG A 65 2.19 3.30 -7.41
N GLY A 66 2.37 2.04 -7.02
CA GLY A 66 1.50 0.93 -7.44
C GLY A 66 0.03 1.24 -7.19
N GLY A 67 -0.32 1.80 -6.02
CA GLY A 67 -1.69 2.15 -5.69
C GLY A 67 -2.39 3.06 -6.71
N LEU A 68 -1.64 3.98 -7.32
CA LEU A 68 -2.18 4.85 -8.39
C LEU A 68 -2.57 4.09 -9.65
N LYS A 69 -1.90 2.96 -9.96
CA LYS A 69 -2.28 2.10 -11.09
C LYS A 69 -3.65 1.47 -10.85
N LEU A 70 -3.85 0.90 -9.66
CA LEU A 70 -5.12 0.29 -9.29
C LEU A 70 -6.23 1.33 -9.17
N GLU A 71 -5.95 2.48 -8.56
CA GLU A 71 -6.91 3.60 -8.49
C GLU A 71 -7.42 4.00 -9.87
N LYS A 72 -6.49 4.13 -10.83
CA LYS A 72 -6.86 4.44 -12.22
C LYS A 72 -7.74 3.34 -12.83
N ALA A 73 -7.43 2.07 -12.58
CA ALA A 73 -8.25 0.96 -13.06
C ALA A 73 -9.66 1.00 -12.46
N LEU A 74 -9.80 1.20 -11.15
CA LEU A 74 -11.08 1.32 -10.46
C LEU A 74 -11.92 2.49 -10.98
N LYS A 75 -11.30 3.61 -11.32
CA LYS A 75 -11.97 4.78 -11.92
C LYS A 75 -12.37 4.56 -13.39
N THR A 76 -11.66 3.69 -14.11
CA THR A 76 -11.87 3.46 -15.55
C THR A 76 -12.87 2.35 -15.81
N PHE A 77 -12.81 1.27 -15.05
CA PHE A 77 -13.69 0.12 -15.22
C PHE A 77 -14.92 0.25 -14.31
N THR A 78 -16.07 0.47 -14.93
CA THR A 78 -17.34 0.54 -14.20
C THR A 78 -17.76 -0.85 -13.73
N GLY A 79 -18.37 -0.92 -12.55
CA GLY A 79 -18.90 -2.18 -11.98
C GLY A 79 -17.91 -2.92 -11.05
N ILE A 80 -16.74 -2.37 -10.77
CA ILE A 80 -15.87 -2.88 -9.72
C ILE A 80 -16.21 -2.15 -8.42
N ASP A 81 -16.74 -2.88 -7.44
CA ASP A 81 -16.98 -2.39 -6.09
C ASP A 81 -16.15 -3.21 -5.10
N LEU A 82 -15.35 -2.52 -4.30
CA LEU A 82 -14.51 -3.15 -3.29
C LEU A 82 -15.09 -3.04 -1.88
N GLN A 83 -16.27 -2.43 -1.72
CA GLN A 83 -16.89 -2.27 -0.41
C GLN A 83 -17.23 -3.65 0.20
N GLY A 84 -16.58 -3.97 1.32
CA GLY A 84 -16.75 -5.26 1.99
C GLY A 84 -16.10 -6.45 1.25
N ALA A 85 -15.34 -6.20 0.19
CA ALA A 85 -14.72 -7.25 -0.61
C ALA A 85 -13.55 -7.91 0.13
N ARG A 86 -13.42 -9.22 -0.07
CA ARG A 86 -12.22 -10.00 0.26
C ARG A 86 -11.37 -10.13 -0.98
N ALA A 87 -10.14 -9.69 -0.89
CA ALA A 87 -9.28 -9.55 -2.06
C ALA A 87 -7.92 -10.23 -1.90
N ILE A 88 -7.28 -10.51 -3.02
CA ILE A 88 -5.89 -10.96 -3.07
C ILE A 88 -5.05 -9.99 -3.90
N ASP A 89 -3.87 -9.67 -3.39
CA ASP A 89 -2.82 -8.90 -4.06
C ASP A 89 -1.65 -9.83 -4.36
N ALA A 90 -1.58 -10.34 -5.59
CA ALA A 90 -0.52 -11.23 -6.03
C ALA A 90 0.67 -10.43 -6.56
N GLY A 91 1.78 -10.46 -5.84
CA GLY A 91 2.95 -9.61 -6.05
C GLY A 91 2.82 -8.29 -5.28
N ALA A 92 2.41 -8.37 -4.01
CA ALA A 92 2.10 -7.21 -3.19
C ALA A 92 3.28 -6.23 -3.02
N SER A 93 4.51 -6.72 -2.97
CA SER A 93 5.72 -5.90 -2.79
C SER A 93 5.57 -4.94 -1.60
N THR A 94 5.67 -3.62 -1.82
CA THR A 94 5.47 -2.60 -0.77
C THR A 94 4.00 -2.49 -0.32
N GLY A 95 3.04 -3.03 -1.08
CA GLY A 95 1.61 -3.02 -0.75
C GLY A 95 0.80 -1.88 -1.36
N GLY A 96 1.23 -1.32 -2.50
CA GLY A 96 0.50 -0.22 -3.12
C GLY A 96 -0.92 -0.61 -3.53
N PHE A 97 -1.11 -1.78 -4.11
CA PHE A 97 -2.44 -2.28 -4.47
C PHE A 97 -3.25 -2.65 -3.24
N THR A 98 -2.63 -3.34 -2.27
CA THR A 98 -3.25 -3.65 -0.97
C THR A 98 -3.80 -2.40 -0.31
N ASP A 99 -3.01 -1.33 -0.19
CA ASP A 99 -3.41 -0.05 0.40
C ASP A 99 -4.58 0.58 -0.39
N CYS A 100 -4.50 0.57 -1.72
CA CYS A 100 -5.58 1.07 -2.56
C CYS A 100 -6.89 0.28 -2.34
N MET A 101 -6.84 -1.03 -2.25
CA MET A 101 -8.02 -1.86 -1.97
C MET A 101 -8.64 -1.55 -0.61
N LEU A 102 -7.82 -1.41 0.43
CA LEU A 102 -8.29 -1.08 1.78
C LEU A 102 -8.92 0.31 1.86
N GLN A 103 -8.34 1.31 1.18
CA GLN A 103 -8.89 2.67 1.11
C GLN A 103 -10.20 2.73 0.31
N ASN A 104 -10.44 1.78 -0.60
CA ASN A 104 -11.69 1.65 -1.35
C ASN A 104 -12.68 0.67 -0.68
N GLY A 105 -12.48 0.30 0.59
CA GLY A 105 -13.46 -0.39 1.41
C GLY A 105 -13.33 -1.91 1.47
N ALA A 106 -12.23 -2.50 0.97
CA ALA A 106 -12.01 -3.93 1.13
C ALA A 106 -11.99 -4.33 2.62
N GLU A 107 -12.73 -5.38 2.95
CA GLU A 107 -12.82 -5.94 4.31
C GLU A 107 -11.55 -6.69 4.69
N LYS A 108 -10.96 -7.39 3.72
CA LYS A 108 -9.76 -8.19 3.91
C LYS A 108 -8.93 -8.28 2.64
N VAL A 109 -7.60 -8.21 2.79
CA VAL A 109 -6.67 -8.36 1.66
C VAL A 109 -5.57 -9.36 2.02
N TYR A 110 -5.43 -10.40 1.21
CA TYR A 110 -4.32 -11.34 1.24
C TYR A 110 -3.17 -10.76 0.40
N ALA A 111 -2.15 -10.22 1.05
CA ALA A 111 -0.98 -9.64 0.41
C ALA A 111 0.10 -10.73 0.22
N VAL A 112 0.16 -11.29 -0.99
CA VAL A 112 1.02 -12.43 -1.32
C VAL A 112 2.25 -11.97 -2.08
N ASP A 113 3.43 -12.32 -1.60
CA ASP A 113 4.70 -12.02 -2.28
C ASP A 113 5.75 -13.11 -2.03
N VAL A 114 6.60 -13.36 -3.03
CA VAL A 114 7.75 -14.26 -2.90
C VAL A 114 8.88 -13.65 -2.08
N GLY A 115 8.93 -12.33 -2.00
CA GLY A 115 9.89 -11.57 -1.21
C GLY A 115 9.61 -11.62 0.29
N TYR A 116 10.47 -10.96 1.05
CA TYR A 116 10.36 -10.88 2.50
C TYR A 116 10.68 -9.46 2.99
N GLY A 117 9.91 -8.98 3.97
CA GLY A 117 10.15 -7.69 4.62
C GLY A 117 9.87 -6.47 3.74
N GLN A 118 9.17 -6.64 2.60
CA GLN A 118 8.89 -5.55 1.66
C GLN A 118 7.60 -4.81 1.97
N LEU A 119 6.60 -5.50 2.50
CA LEU A 119 5.29 -4.91 2.80
C LEU A 119 5.44 -3.78 3.82
N ALA A 120 4.85 -2.62 3.54
CA ALA A 120 4.89 -1.45 4.42
C ALA A 120 4.37 -1.80 5.81
N TRP A 121 5.02 -1.27 6.85
CA TRP A 121 4.69 -1.59 8.24
C TRP A 121 3.25 -1.26 8.61
N SER A 122 2.72 -0.14 8.10
CA SER A 122 1.32 0.25 8.29
C SER A 122 0.33 -0.80 7.81
N LEU A 123 0.63 -1.47 6.68
CA LEU A 123 -0.20 -2.55 6.14
C LEU A 123 0.01 -3.86 6.89
N ARG A 124 1.26 -4.15 7.28
CA ARG A 124 1.59 -5.34 8.05
C ARG A 124 0.89 -5.37 9.42
N SER A 125 0.66 -4.21 10.01
CA SER A 125 -0.04 -4.05 11.28
C SER A 125 -1.56 -3.83 11.16
N ASP A 126 -2.10 -3.71 9.95
CA ASP A 126 -3.53 -3.57 9.72
C ASP A 126 -4.22 -4.94 9.88
N PRO A 127 -5.22 -5.08 10.78
CA PRO A 127 -5.90 -6.35 11.02
C PRO A 127 -6.66 -6.89 9.80
N ARG A 128 -6.92 -6.06 8.80
CA ARG A 128 -7.55 -6.46 7.53
C ARG A 128 -6.56 -7.08 6.55
N VAL A 129 -5.26 -7.02 6.83
CA VAL A 129 -4.21 -7.53 5.93
C VAL A 129 -3.68 -8.87 6.42
N VAL A 130 -3.75 -9.87 5.57
CA VAL A 130 -3.07 -11.14 5.78
C VAL A 130 -1.76 -11.11 5.00
N CYS A 131 -0.64 -10.89 5.70
CA CYS A 131 0.68 -10.82 5.09
C CYS A 131 1.22 -12.23 4.80
N MET A 132 1.35 -12.59 3.52
CA MET A 132 1.82 -13.89 3.04
C MET A 132 3.13 -13.73 2.26
N GLU A 133 4.20 -13.43 2.98
CA GLU A 133 5.56 -13.34 2.41
C GLU A 133 6.19 -14.72 2.19
N ARG A 134 7.26 -14.79 1.36
CA ARG A 134 7.91 -16.02 0.92
C ARG A 134 6.94 -17.03 0.33
N THR A 135 5.85 -16.54 -0.24
CA THR A 135 4.76 -17.34 -0.76
C THR A 135 4.63 -17.14 -2.26
N ASN A 136 4.71 -18.21 -3.01
CA ASN A 136 4.47 -18.14 -4.45
C ASN A 136 2.98 -18.42 -4.71
N VAL A 137 2.31 -17.43 -5.30
CA VAL A 137 0.87 -17.50 -5.62
C VAL A 137 0.46 -18.75 -6.41
N ARG A 138 1.37 -19.34 -7.17
CA ARG A 138 1.12 -20.58 -7.93
C ARG A 138 0.89 -21.81 -7.08
N TYR A 139 1.35 -21.79 -5.84
CA TYR A 139 1.26 -22.91 -4.90
C TYR A 139 0.35 -22.62 -3.72
N LEU A 140 -0.49 -21.58 -3.84
CA LEU A 140 -1.52 -21.33 -2.84
C LEU A 140 -2.52 -22.48 -2.80
N THR A 141 -2.91 -22.83 -1.59
CA THR A 141 -3.91 -23.87 -1.36
C THR A 141 -5.16 -23.27 -0.73
N PRO A 142 -6.33 -23.93 -0.88
CA PRO A 142 -7.58 -23.47 -0.25
C PRO A 142 -7.50 -23.34 1.27
N GLU A 143 -6.63 -24.10 1.94
CA GLU A 143 -6.43 -24.02 3.39
C GLU A 143 -5.73 -22.72 3.81
N GLN A 144 -4.91 -22.15 2.93
CA GLN A 144 -4.23 -20.87 3.15
C GLN A 144 -5.16 -19.66 2.93
N ILE A 145 -6.17 -19.84 2.08
CA ILE A 145 -7.22 -18.85 1.81
C ILE A 145 -8.57 -19.55 1.98
N PRO A 146 -9.05 -19.71 3.23
CA PRO A 146 -10.22 -20.57 3.53
C PRO A 146 -11.56 -19.93 3.16
N GLU A 147 -11.56 -18.73 2.60
CA GLU A 147 -12.76 -17.98 2.25
C GLU A 147 -12.75 -17.60 0.76
N PRO A 148 -13.93 -17.49 0.12
CA PRO A 148 -14.02 -17.06 -1.26
C PRO A 148 -13.54 -15.61 -1.41
N LEU A 149 -12.82 -15.34 -2.49
CA LEU A 149 -12.35 -14.02 -2.84
C LEU A 149 -13.31 -13.36 -3.84
N ASP A 150 -13.53 -12.08 -3.67
CA ASP A 150 -14.40 -11.26 -4.53
C ASP A 150 -13.61 -10.52 -5.60
N PHE A 151 -12.31 -10.23 -5.31
CA PHE A 151 -11.45 -9.44 -6.18
C PHE A 151 -10.00 -9.91 -6.11
N GLY A 152 -9.27 -9.77 -7.22
CA GLY A 152 -7.85 -10.10 -7.25
C GLY A 152 -7.06 -9.16 -8.15
N THR A 153 -5.86 -8.82 -7.72
CA THR A 153 -4.87 -8.08 -8.48
C THR A 153 -3.62 -8.91 -8.72
N VAL A 154 -2.97 -8.69 -9.86
CA VAL A 154 -1.72 -9.36 -10.22
C VAL A 154 -0.75 -8.33 -10.80
N ASP A 155 0.31 -8.01 -10.07
CA ASP A 155 1.42 -7.16 -10.53
C ASP A 155 2.74 -7.89 -10.24
N VAL A 156 3.03 -8.92 -11.03
CA VAL A 156 4.19 -9.79 -10.85
C VAL A 156 5.20 -9.60 -11.98
N SER A 157 6.48 -9.66 -11.65
CA SER A 157 7.58 -9.59 -12.61
C SER A 157 8.05 -10.99 -13.00
N PHE A 158 8.44 -11.17 -14.28
CA PHE A 158 9.10 -12.36 -14.80
C PHE A 158 8.29 -13.67 -14.81
N ILE A 159 6.98 -13.61 -14.59
CA ILE A 159 6.09 -14.79 -14.63
C ILE A 159 4.94 -14.53 -15.60
N SER A 160 4.63 -15.50 -16.44
CA SER A 160 3.47 -15.40 -17.34
C SER A 160 2.16 -15.42 -16.56
N LEU A 161 1.28 -14.46 -16.85
CA LEU A 161 -0.07 -14.42 -16.29
C LEU A 161 -0.87 -15.72 -16.58
N LYS A 162 -0.58 -16.39 -17.69
CA LYS A 162 -1.21 -17.68 -18.02
C LYS A 162 -0.96 -18.77 -16.97
N LEU A 163 0.11 -18.64 -16.18
CA LEU A 163 0.43 -19.58 -15.11
C LEU A 163 -0.20 -19.20 -13.78
N ILE A 164 -0.56 -17.93 -13.60
CA ILE A 164 -1.08 -17.40 -12.32
C ILE A 164 -2.61 -17.34 -12.31
N LEU A 165 -3.21 -16.90 -13.43
CA LEU A 165 -4.65 -16.74 -13.51
C LEU A 165 -5.44 -18.01 -13.17
N PRO A 166 -5.07 -19.22 -13.64
CA PRO A 166 -5.77 -20.44 -13.23
C PRO A 166 -5.73 -20.68 -11.73
N CYS A 167 -4.58 -20.38 -11.06
CA CYS A 167 -4.44 -20.55 -9.61
C CYS A 167 -5.38 -19.60 -8.85
N LEU A 168 -5.45 -18.34 -9.27
CA LEU A 168 -6.36 -17.36 -8.65
C LEU A 168 -7.83 -17.68 -8.89
N LEU A 169 -8.19 -18.15 -10.09
CA LEU A 169 -9.57 -18.57 -10.40
C LEU A 169 -10.00 -19.79 -9.59
N TYR A 170 -9.05 -20.68 -9.26
CA TYR A 170 -9.33 -21.83 -8.42
C TYR A 170 -9.59 -21.45 -6.95
N THR A 171 -8.90 -20.40 -6.45
CA THR A 171 -9.11 -19.86 -5.11
C THR A 171 -10.27 -18.86 -5.03
N SER A 172 -10.74 -18.34 -6.18
CA SER A 172 -11.87 -17.41 -6.28
C SER A 172 -12.95 -18.02 -7.15
N PRO A 173 -13.88 -18.83 -6.61
CA PRO A 173 -14.99 -19.37 -7.40
C PRO A 173 -15.78 -18.23 -8.05
N SER A 174 -16.05 -18.37 -9.35
CA SER A 174 -16.84 -17.42 -10.12
C SER A 174 -18.20 -17.18 -9.46
N PRO A 175 -18.78 -15.97 -9.52
CA PRO A 175 -20.16 -15.74 -9.09
C PRO A 175 -21.17 -16.70 -9.71
N ARG A 176 -20.88 -17.26 -10.89
CA ARG A 176 -21.70 -18.30 -11.53
C ARG A 176 -21.67 -19.64 -10.80
N ASP A 177 -20.58 -19.95 -10.09
CA ASP A 177 -20.44 -21.20 -9.35
C ASP A 177 -21.19 -21.17 -8.02
N ARG A 178 -21.63 -19.96 -7.58
CA ARG A 178 -22.45 -19.77 -6.36
C ARG A 178 -23.94 -20.06 -6.58
N SER A 179 -24.37 -20.24 -7.83
CA SER A 179 -25.79 -20.45 -8.17
C SER A 179 -26.21 -21.92 -8.31
N VAL A 180 -25.35 -22.86 -7.94
CA VAL A 180 -25.61 -24.30 -7.99
C VAL A 180 -25.51 -24.89 -6.58
N SER A 181 -26.49 -24.59 -5.76
CA SER A 181 -26.76 -25.34 -4.53
C SER A 181 -28.25 -25.17 -4.13
#